data_f749b62f7acf7e20963875399c285851
#
_entry.id   f749b62f7acf7e20963875399c285851
#
_cell.length_a   1.000
_cell.length_b   1.000
_cell.length_c   1.000
_cell.angle_alpha   90.00
_cell.angle_beta   90.00
_cell.angle_gamma   90.00
#
_symmetry.space_group_name_H-M   'P 1'
#
loop_
_entity.id
_entity.type
_entity.pdbx_description
1 polymer ?
#
loop_
_entity_poly.entity_id
_entity_poly.type
_entity_poly.pdbx_seq_one_letter_code
_entity_poly.pdbx_strand_id
1 'polypeptide(L)'
;MEVRREDYLDYMTFRRNQRPMFTEIFGPLVNLPDEWRAQGATDAEITLAAFRYRRPMDFRVPHETGFVHGREEEIIEETDEHVIAIDAMGRRVRLCKGAATQALPMEYPVRNMDDWLKIKPHYLFDESRFGENWQARTEQAAAAGRFITVQIPGGFDEPRQLMGEEQLCYACFEQPELIHDILSAIAETAVRVLDRVSAAVQVDHLFVHEDMAGKTGPLFGPNQVAEFIKPYYRRVWDLLAERGAQLFNQDSDGNMNPVLDAFLDAGINCIHPCEPAAGMDIVAIRAKYGRRLALIGGIDKHVLRRSKDEIAAELEYKIPPMVASGACMLGLDHLIPNGTPLENYRFYIDKAWEIMSREADRLGLE
;
A
#
# COMPACT_ATOMS: atom_id res chain seq x y z
N MET A 1 -11.53 -5.95 16.80
CA MET A 1 -10.70 -6.15 18.00
C MET A 1 -9.34 -5.51 17.73
N GLU A 2 -8.96 -4.63 18.64
CA GLU A 2 -7.69 -3.91 18.51
C GLU A 2 -6.53 -4.80 18.97
N VAL A 3 -5.42 -4.72 18.24
CA VAL A 3 -4.17 -5.38 18.57
C VAL A 3 -3.20 -4.32 19.09
N ARG A 4 -2.51 -4.58 20.19
CA ARG A 4 -1.53 -3.67 20.74
C ARG A 4 -0.34 -3.55 19.78
N ARG A 5 0.31 -2.40 19.78
CA ARG A 5 1.46 -2.07 18.93
C ARG A 5 2.55 -3.15 19.00
N GLU A 6 2.96 -3.53 20.22
CA GLU A 6 4.02 -4.52 20.43
C GLU A 6 3.62 -5.90 19.88
N ASP A 7 2.39 -6.35 20.14
CA ASP A 7 1.90 -7.64 19.65
C ASP A 7 1.85 -7.67 18.10
N TYR A 8 1.45 -6.54 17.48
CA TYR A 8 1.48 -6.41 16.02
C TYR A 8 2.90 -6.50 15.47
N LEU A 9 3.83 -5.72 16.03
CA LEU A 9 5.23 -5.73 15.60
C LEU A 9 5.88 -7.10 15.80
N ASP A 10 5.69 -7.74 16.95
CA ASP A 10 6.21 -9.07 17.23
C ASP A 10 5.67 -10.12 16.25
N TYR A 11 4.39 -10.02 15.89
CA TYR A 11 3.78 -10.89 14.90
C TYR A 11 4.33 -10.65 13.49
N MET A 12 4.32 -9.40 13.00
CA MET A 12 4.72 -9.08 11.63
C MET A 12 6.24 -9.20 11.40
N THR A 13 7.03 -9.18 12.46
CA THR A 13 8.49 -9.41 12.40
C THR A 13 8.91 -10.84 12.75
N PHE A 14 7.95 -11.76 12.84
CA PHE A 14 8.18 -13.18 13.18
C PHE A 14 8.84 -13.43 14.55
N ARG A 15 8.82 -12.47 15.45
CA ARG A 15 9.37 -12.66 16.81
C ARG A 15 8.46 -13.55 17.64
N ARG A 16 7.15 -13.37 17.50
CA ARG A 16 6.15 -14.18 18.19
C ARG A 16 5.02 -14.56 17.23
N ASN A 17 4.73 -15.86 17.09
CA ASN A 17 3.49 -16.29 16.47
C ASN A 17 2.34 -16.22 17.50
N GLN A 18 1.19 -15.77 17.07
CA GLN A 18 0.01 -15.58 17.91
C GLN A 18 -1.26 -15.76 17.07
N ARG A 19 -2.43 -15.57 17.68
CA ARG A 19 -3.69 -15.63 16.92
C ARG A 19 -3.65 -14.72 15.71
N PRO A 20 -4.10 -15.19 14.54
CA PRO A 20 -3.95 -14.49 13.27
C PRO A 20 -4.66 -13.14 13.27
N MET A 21 -4.19 -12.25 12.41
CA MET A 21 -4.81 -10.95 12.14
C MET A 21 -5.64 -11.04 10.87
N PHE A 22 -6.75 -10.33 10.88
CA PHE A 22 -7.70 -10.30 9.77
C PHE A 22 -8.28 -8.91 9.62
N THR A 23 -8.25 -8.38 8.41
CA THR A 23 -8.70 -7.01 8.13
C THR A 23 -9.36 -6.91 6.76
N GLU A 24 -10.08 -5.83 6.55
CA GLU A 24 -10.42 -5.30 5.24
C GLU A 24 -9.54 -4.08 4.98
N ILE A 25 -8.75 -4.13 3.90
CA ILE A 25 -7.73 -3.12 3.62
C ILE A 25 -8.33 -1.88 2.94
N PHE A 26 -9.16 -2.11 1.91
CA PHE A 26 -9.62 -1.05 1.00
C PHE A 26 -11.12 -0.72 1.11
N GLY A 27 -11.94 -1.64 1.68
CA GLY A 27 -13.38 -1.47 1.77
C GLY A 27 -14.16 -1.75 0.49
N PRO A 28 -15.45 -1.34 0.42
CA PRO A 28 -16.32 -1.64 -0.70
C PRO A 28 -16.05 -0.73 -1.91
N LEU A 29 -16.15 -1.27 -3.12
CA LEU A 29 -16.11 -0.49 -4.35
C LEU A 29 -17.36 0.43 -4.44
N VAL A 30 -17.24 1.55 -5.15
CA VAL A 30 -18.17 2.69 -5.12
C VAL A 30 -19.67 2.36 -5.24
N ASN A 31 -20.07 1.37 -6.04
CA ASN A 31 -21.48 1.01 -6.23
C ASN A 31 -21.97 -0.10 -5.29
N LEU A 32 -21.07 -0.81 -4.62
CA LEU A 32 -21.41 -1.95 -3.76
C LEU A 32 -22.29 -1.59 -2.57
N PRO A 33 -22.12 -0.43 -1.91
CA PRO A 33 -23.03 0.01 -0.84
C PRO A 33 -24.50 0.02 -1.25
N ASP A 34 -24.83 0.50 -2.46
CA ASP A 34 -26.20 0.55 -2.96
C ASP A 34 -26.73 -0.85 -3.33
N GLU A 35 -25.87 -1.69 -3.92
CA GLU A 35 -26.19 -3.09 -4.18
C GLU A 35 -26.53 -3.86 -2.90
N TRP A 36 -25.77 -3.60 -1.81
CA TRP A 36 -26.00 -4.23 -0.52
C TRP A 36 -27.25 -3.67 0.19
N ARG A 37 -27.53 -2.36 0.09
CA ARG A 37 -28.79 -1.79 0.58
C ARG A 37 -30.00 -2.45 -0.08
N ALA A 38 -29.94 -2.68 -1.39
CA ALA A 38 -31.01 -3.40 -2.11
C ALA A 38 -31.18 -4.86 -1.64
N GLN A 39 -30.14 -5.46 -1.07
CA GLN A 39 -30.17 -6.79 -0.45
C GLN A 39 -30.53 -6.78 1.05
N GLY A 40 -30.86 -5.60 1.60
CA GLY A 40 -31.27 -5.46 3.00
C GLY A 40 -30.11 -5.30 3.99
N ALA A 41 -28.95 -4.82 3.54
CA ALA A 41 -27.83 -4.51 4.43
C ALA A 41 -28.17 -3.40 5.42
N THR A 42 -27.68 -3.54 6.65
CA THR A 42 -27.68 -2.47 7.66
C THR A 42 -26.58 -1.44 7.39
N ASP A 43 -26.68 -0.22 7.93
CA ASP A 43 -25.63 0.78 7.83
C ASP A 43 -24.30 0.28 8.43
N ALA A 44 -24.35 -0.51 9.48
CA ALA A 44 -23.16 -1.11 10.09
C ALA A 44 -22.47 -2.12 9.16
N GLU A 45 -23.20 -2.82 8.31
CA GLU A 45 -22.64 -3.71 7.28
C GLU A 45 -22.07 -2.91 6.10
N ILE A 46 -22.76 -1.84 5.68
CA ILE A 46 -22.27 -0.94 4.63
C ILE A 46 -20.93 -0.29 5.02
N THR A 47 -20.81 0.15 6.28
CA THR A 47 -19.58 0.73 6.82
C THR A 47 -18.57 -0.32 7.31
N LEU A 48 -18.85 -1.59 7.13
CA LEU A 48 -18.09 -2.75 7.61
C LEU A 48 -17.96 -2.84 9.15
N ALA A 49 -18.59 -1.97 9.92
CA ALA A 49 -18.53 -1.94 11.38
C ALA A 49 -19.22 -3.16 12.04
N ALA A 50 -20.15 -3.83 11.34
CA ALA A 50 -20.80 -5.05 11.80
C ALA A 50 -19.89 -6.28 11.74
N PHE A 51 -18.79 -6.23 10.97
CA PHE A 51 -17.93 -7.37 10.75
C PHE A 51 -16.76 -7.38 11.73
N ARG A 52 -16.30 -8.58 12.03
CA ARG A 52 -15.24 -8.81 13.00
C ARG A 52 -13.87 -8.73 12.32
N TYR A 53 -13.05 -7.74 12.72
CA TYR A 53 -11.65 -7.63 12.30
C TYR A 53 -10.71 -7.62 13.51
N ARG A 54 -9.46 -8.03 13.30
CA ARG A 54 -8.38 -7.97 14.29
C ARG A 54 -7.16 -7.33 13.62
N ARG A 55 -6.92 -6.06 13.93
CA ARG A 55 -5.85 -5.24 13.35
C ARG A 55 -5.30 -4.25 14.37
N PRO A 56 -4.08 -3.72 14.17
CA PRO A 56 -3.55 -2.66 15.01
C PRO A 56 -4.33 -1.34 14.80
N MET A 57 -4.25 -0.46 15.79
CA MET A 57 -4.58 0.95 15.58
C MET A 57 -3.33 1.66 15.08
N ASP A 58 -3.34 2.07 13.83
CA ASP A 58 -2.29 2.86 13.23
C ASP A 58 -2.49 4.37 13.43
N PHE A 59 -1.40 5.09 13.32
CA PHE A 59 -1.39 6.54 13.22
C PHE A 59 -0.37 6.94 12.15
N ARG A 60 -0.85 7.59 11.09
CA ARG A 60 0.03 8.21 10.11
C ARG A 60 0.48 9.56 10.59
N VAL A 61 1.78 9.74 10.68
CA VAL A 61 2.37 11.03 11.04
C VAL A 61 1.99 12.08 9.99
N PRO A 62 1.47 13.25 10.37
CA PRO A 62 1.14 14.29 9.41
C PRO A 62 2.40 14.94 8.84
N HIS A 63 2.89 14.42 7.73
CA HIS A 63 4.05 14.92 6.99
C HIS A 63 3.91 14.66 5.50
N GLU A 64 4.67 15.41 4.69
CA GLU A 64 4.77 15.23 3.25
C GLU A 64 6.24 15.09 2.83
N THR A 65 6.54 14.05 2.04
CA THR A 65 7.88 13.78 1.48
C THR A 65 7.91 13.80 -0.04
N GLY A 66 6.74 13.89 -0.69
CA GLY A 66 6.55 13.97 -2.14
C GLY A 66 6.33 15.38 -2.64
N PHE A 67 5.53 15.50 -3.69
CA PHE A 67 5.15 16.76 -4.32
C PHE A 67 4.31 17.65 -3.39
N VAL A 68 4.68 18.94 -3.27
CA VAL A 68 3.94 19.95 -2.49
C VAL A 68 3.82 21.26 -3.26
N HIS A 69 2.97 22.18 -2.79
CA HIS A 69 2.77 23.52 -3.37
C HIS A 69 2.37 23.49 -4.84
N GLY A 70 1.54 22.50 -5.22
CA GLY A 70 1.01 22.41 -6.56
C GLY A 70 0.13 23.62 -6.93
N ARG A 71 -0.16 23.71 -8.22
CA ARG A 71 -1.11 24.70 -8.73
C ARG A 71 -2.54 24.36 -8.31
N GLU A 72 -3.44 25.33 -8.37
CA GLU A 72 -4.89 25.05 -8.30
C GLU A 72 -5.34 24.24 -9.52
N GLU A 73 -6.26 23.29 -9.30
CA GLU A 73 -6.87 22.52 -10.38
C GLU A 73 -7.65 23.46 -11.33
N GLU A 74 -7.46 23.26 -12.63
CA GLU A 74 -8.12 24.02 -13.68
C GLU A 74 -8.99 23.10 -14.53
N ILE A 75 -10.31 23.24 -14.44
CA ILE A 75 -11.25 22.47 -15.27
C ILE A 75 -11.22 23.02 -16.71
N ILE A 76 -10.81 22.20 -17.66
CA ILE A 76 -10.75 22.54 -19.09
C ILE A 76 -12.06 22.21 -19.78
N GLU A 77 -12.68 21.07 -19.41
CA GLU A 77 -13.92 20.59 -20.02
C GLU A 77 -14.71 19.79 -18.98
N GLU A 78 -16.02 20.00 -18.92
CA GLU A 78 -16.91 19.20 -18.11
C GLU A 78 -18.17 18.84 -18.89
N THR A 79 -18.49 17.56 -18.93
CA THR A 79 -19.69 16.98 -19.55
C THR A 79 -20.43 16.11 -18.54
N ASP A 80 -21.57 15.53 -18.93
CA ASP A 80 -22.27 14.56 -18.09
C ASP A 80 -21.46 13.26 -17.89
N GLU A 81 -20.55 12.95 -18.83
CA GLU A 81 -19.79 11.69 -18.83
C GLU A 81 -18.39 11.82 -18.23
N HIS A 82 -17.76 12.99 -18.36
CA HIS A 82 -16.36 13.16 -17.92
C HIS A 82 -16.01 14.60 -17.53
N VAL A 83 -14.91 14.71 -16.78
CA VAL A 83 -14.21 15.98 -16.51
C VAL A 83 -12.79 15.85 -17.06
N ILE A 84 -12.32 16.88 -17.80
CA ILE A 84 -10.91 17.06 -18.16
C ILE A 84 -10.38 18.27 -17.41
N ALA A 85 -9.27 18.12 -16.69
CA ALA A 85 -8.66 19.16 -15.88
C ALA A 85 -7.13 19.16 -16.02
N ILE A 86 -6.51 20.27 -15.65
CA ILE A 86 -5.09 20.30 -15.30
C ILE A 86 -5.01 20.21 -13.77
N ASP A 87 -4.37 19.16 -13.28
CA ASP A 87 -4.27 18.89 -11.86
C ASP A 87 -3.14 19.67 -11.16
N ALA A 88 -2.99 19.45 -9.86
CA ALA A 88 -2.00 20.15 -9.03
C ALA A 88 -0.54 19.94 -9.50
N MET A 89 -0.22 18.80 -10.11
CA MET A 89 1.11 18.50 -10.67
C MET A 89 1.33 19.08 -12.08
N GLY A 90 0.27 19.65 -12.70
CA GLY A 90 0.31 20.15 -14.08
C GLY A 90 0.01 19.08 -15.13
N ARG A 91 -0.50 17.90 -14.74
CA ARG A 91 -0.93 16.85 -15.66
C ARG A 91 -2.30 17.19 -16.24
N ARG A 92 -2.49 16.92 -17.52
CA ARG A 92 -3.84 16.90 -18.08
C ARG A 92 -4.49 15.55 -17.78
N VAL A 93 -5.56 15.58 -17.00
CA VAL A 93 -6.21 14.36 -16.49
C VAL A 93 -7.66 14.28 -16.95
N ARG A 94 -8.20 13.04 -17.07
CA ARG A 94 -9.60 12.77 -17.39
C ARG A 94 -10.23 11.87 -16.33
N LEU A 95 -11.33 12.33 -15.73
CA LEU A 95 -12.18 11.53 -14.85
C LEU A 95 -13.45 11.12 -15.58
N CYS A 96 -13.73 9.82 -15.70
CA CYS A 96 -14.99 9.29 -16.20
C CYS A 96 -16.00 9.21 -15.05
N LYS A 97 -17.04 10.05 -15.09
CA LYS A 97 -18.07 10.14 -14.05
C LYS A 97 -18.85 8.81 -13.91
N GLY A 98 -19.05 8.36 -12.68
CA GLY A 98 -19.80 7.14 -12.37
C GLY A 98 -19.10 5.81 -12.73
N ALA A 99 -17.95 5.86 -13.40
CA ALA A 99 -17.20 4.68 -13.83
C ALA A 99 -15.80 4.58 -13.21
N ALA A 100 -15.15 5.72 -12.97
CA ALA A 100 -13.81 5.77 -12.40
C ALA A 100 -13.79 6.45 -11.04
N THR A 101 -12.93 5.97 -10.15
CA THR A 101 -12.68 6.56 -8.82
C THR A 101 -11.52 7.55 -8.83
N GLN A 102 -10.70 7.52 -9.89
CA GLN A 102 -9.53 8.39 -10.05
C GLN A 102 -9.47 8.93 -11.48
N ALA A 103 -8.97 10.17 -11.61
CA ALA A 103 -8.67 10.76 -12.90
C ALA A 103 -7.41 10.15 -13.49
N LEU A 104 -7.46 9.78 -14.76
CA LEU A 104 -6.32 9.19 -15.48
C LEU A 104 -5.54 10.28 -16.22
N PRO A 105 -4.20 10.36 -16.05
CA PRO A 105 -3.37 11.30 -16.79
C PRO A 105 -3.39 11.01 -18.32
N MET A 106 -3.50 12.07 -19.09
CA MET A 106 -3.41 12.07 -20.54
C MET A 106 -2.11 12.71 -21.05
N GLU A 107 -1.57 13.66 -20.28
CA GLU A 107 -0.33 14.36 -20.54
C GLU A 107 0.43 14.57 -19.24
N TYR A 108 1.77 14.59 -19.32
CA TYR A 108 2.67 14.64 -18.17
C TYR A 108 3.62 15.84 -18.28
N PRO A 109 4.03 16.44 -17.14
CA PRO A 109 4.81 17.67 -17.13
C PRO A 109 6.30 17.48 -17.44
N VAL A 110 6.87 16.27 -17.29
CA VAL A 110 8.32 16.03 -17.42
C VAL A 110 8.62 15.12 -18.60
N ARG A 111 9.48 15.59 -19.51
CA ARG A 111 10.00 14.82 -20.66
C ARG A 111 11.52 14.76 -20.69
N ASN A 112 12.17 15.70 -20.01
CA ASN A 112 13.61 15.85 -19.99
C ASN A 112 14.05 16.60 -18.73
N MET A 113 15.37 16.79 -18.57
CA MET A 113 15.96 17.49 -17.44
C MET A 113 15.46 18.94 -17.29
N ASP A 114 15.29 19.68 -18.39
CA ASP A 114 14.82 21.09 -18.32
C ASP A 114 13.39 21.19 -17.77
N ASP A 115 12.53 20.24 -18.10
CA ASP A 115 11.17 20.18 -17.54
C ASP A 115 11.21 19.80 -16.07
N TRP A 116 12.03 18.80 -15.71
CA TRP A 116 12.23 18.41 -14.33
C TRP A 116 12.70 19.57 -13.45
N LEU A 117 13.67 20.35 -13.90
CA LEU A 117 14.21 21.47 -13.13
C LEU A 117 13.16 22.54 -12.81
N LYS A 118 12.06 22.65 -13.58
CA LYS A 118 10.91 23.51 -13.28
C LYS A 118 10.04 22.94 -12.16
N ILE A 119 9.92 21.59 -12.08
CA ILE A 119 9.11 20.86 -11.11
C ILE A 119 9.89 20.57 -9.82
N LYS A 120 11.20 20.37 -9.89
CA LYS A 120 12.08 20.02 -8.77
C LYS A 120 11.87 20.87 -7.50
N PRO A 121 11.61 22.20 -7.55
CA PRO A 121 11.33 23.00 -6.36
C PRO A 121 10.19 22.47 -5.48
N HIS A 122 9.19 21.79 -6.06
CA HIS A 122 8.07 21.19 -5.34
C HIS A 122 8.48 19.96 -4.51
N TYR A 123 9.67 19.42 -4.75
CA TYR A 123 10.24 18.28 -4.01
C TYR A 123 11.29 18.70 -2.97
N LEU A 124 11.72 19.96 -2.96
CA LEU A 124 12.73 20.42 -2.01
C LEU A 124 12.12 20.56 -0.61
N PHE A 125 12.97 20.35 0.39
CA PHE A 125 12.56 20.46 1.79
C PHE A 125 12.20 21.89 2.18
N ASP A 126 11.07 22.05 2.85
CA ASP A 126 10.67 23.23 3.60
C ASP A 126 9.84 22.86 4.85
N GLU A 127 9.56 23.83 5.72
CA GLU A 127 8.85 23.60 6.98
C GLU A 127 7.35 23.28 6.81
N SER A 128 6.73 23.64 5.69
CA SER A 128 5.33 23.37 5.42
C SER A 128 5.01 21.89 5.18
N ARG A 129 6.05 21.08 5.01
CA ARG A 129 5.93 19.62 4.88
C ARG A 129 5.45 18.92 6.14
N PHE A 130 5.43 19.63 7.25
CA PHE A 130 4.86 19.12 8.48
C PHE A 130 3.44 19.66 8.68
N GLY A 131 2.49 18.77 8.92
CA GLY A 131 1.13 19.14 9.25
C GLY A 131 1.04 19.90 10.58
N GLU A 132 -0.07 20.61 10.76
CA GLU A 132 -0.28 21.37 11.98
C GLU A 132 -0.21 20.50 13.24
N ASN A 133 0.59 20.96 14.22
CA ASN A 133 0.79 20.25 15.50
C ASN A 133 1.23 18.78 15.34
N TRP A 134 1.92 18.44 14.24
CA TRP A 134 2.31 17.06 13.91
C TRP A 134 3.02 16.36 15.06
N GLN A 135 3.94 17.03 15.74
CA GLN A 135 4.73 16.44 16.81
C GLN A 135 3.85 16.06 18.00
N ALA A 136 3.09 17.01 18.54
CA ALA A 136 2.19 16.77 19.67
C ALA A 136 1.15 15.68 19.37
N ARG A 137 0.59 15.68 18.16
CA ARG A 137 -0.38 14.66 17.71
C ARG A 137 0.27 13.28 17.64
N THR A 138 1.51 13.20 17.17
CA THR A 138 2.25 11.94 17.06
C THR A 138 2.67 11.41 18.42
N GLU A 139 3.17 12.28 19.30
CA GLU A 139 3.51 11.92 20.70
C GLU A 139 2.28 11.41 21.46
N GLN A 140 1.12 12.06 21.27
CA GLN A 140 -0.14 11.60 21.88
C GLN A 140 -0.56 10.23 21.33
N ALA A 141 -0.43 10.00 20.03
CA ALA A 141 -0.75 8.72 19.40
C ALA A 141 0.20 7.60 19.90
N ALA A 142 1.50 7.88 20.00
CA ALA A 142 2.48 6.95 20.54
C ALA A 142 2.21 6.63 22.02
N ALA A 143 1.90 7.62 22.84
CA ALA A 143 1.52 7.44 24.24
C ALA A 143 0.22 6.63 24.40
N ALA A 144 -0.70 6.71 23.42
CA ALA A 144 -1.92 5.88 23.35
C ALA A 144 -1.66 4.46 22.82
N GLY A 145 -0.40 4.07 22.59
CA GLY A 145 -0.03 2.74 22.10
C GLY A 145 -0.38 2.49 20.63
N ARG A 146 -0.53 3.54 19.83
CA ARG A 146 -0.77 3.40 18.38
C ARG A 146 0.50 3.02 17.65
N PHE A 147 0.33 2.28 16.56
CA PHE A 147 1.36 1.89 15.60
C PHE A 147 1.70 3.10 14.70
N ILE A 148 2.94 3.58 14.77
CA ILE A 148 3.35 4.84 14.14
C ILE A 148 3.89 4.58 12.74
N THR A 149 3.19 5.11 11.74
CA THR A 149 3.49 4.96 10.32
C THR A 149 3.96 6.28 9.72
N VAL A 150 5.04 6.22 8.95
CA VAL A 150 5.49 7.27 8.03
C VAL A 150 5.44 6.74 6.59
N GLN A 151 5.42 7.65 5.62
CA GLN A 151 5.34 7.29 4.21
C GLN A 151 6.32 8.07 3.36
N ILE A 152 6.70 7.47 2.22
CA ILE A 152 7.52 8.11 1.19
C ILE A 152 6.90 7.87 -0.19
N PRO A 153 7.20 8.71 -1.20
CA PRO A 153 6.85 8.45 -2.59
C PRO A 153 7.48 7.14 -3.10
N GLY A 154 6.82 6.47 -4.01
CA GLY A 154 7.37 5.31 -4.70
C GLY A 154 8.56 5.69 -5.60
N GLY A 155 9.55 4.80 -5.68
CA GLY A 155 10.71 5.01 -6.54
C GLY A 155 10.41 4.82 -8.03
N PHE A 156 9.36 4.07 -8.35
CA PHE A 156 8.77 3.98 -9.68
C PHE A 156 7.54 4.90 -9.79
N ASP A 157 6.63 4.83 -8.82
CA ASP A 157 5.34 5.50 -8.92
C ASP A 157 5.47 7.03 -9.04
N GLU A 158 6.31 7.67 -8.24
CA GLU A 158 6.45 9.13 -8.32
C GLU A 158 7.04 9.61 -9.66
N PRO A 159 8.14 9.04 -10.18
CA PRO A 159 8.58 9.36 -11.56
C PRO A 159 7.52 9.04 -12.63
N ARG A 160 6.74 7.96 -12.46
CA ARG A 160 5.62 7.64 -13.35
C ARG A 160 4.55 8.73 -13.36
N GLN A 161 4.23 9.30 -12.20
CA GLN A 161 3.28 10.41 -12.09
C GLN A 161 3.79 11.68 -12.80
N LEU A 162 5.11 11.85 -12.95
CA LEU A 162 5.72 12.98 -13.62
C LEU A 162 5.84 12.80 -15.14
N MET A 163 6.08 11.58 -15.64
CA MET A 163 6.49 11.31 -17.01
C MET A 163 5.59 10.31 -17.76
N GLY A 164 4.76 9.54 -17.06
CA GLY A 164 4.05 8.39 -17.61
C GLY A 164 4.91 7.13 -17.70
N GLU A 165 4.26 5.98 -17.80
CA GLU A 165 4.93 4.67 -17.78
C GLU A 165 5.91 4.48 -18.93
N GLU A 166 5.48 4.79 -20.16
CA GLU A 166 6.29 4.59 -21.37
C GLU A 166 7.53 5.46 -21.37
N GLN A 167 7.36 6.76 -21.12
CA GLN A 167 8.48 7.71 -21.10
C GLN A 167 9.46 7.38 -19.97
N LEU A 168 8.98 7.00 -18.79
CA LEU A 168 9.82 6.59 -17.67
C LEU A 168 10.67 5.37 -18.04
N CYS A 169 10.08 4.34 -18.67
CA CYS A 169 10.82 3.16 -19.11
C CYS A 169 11.92 3.49 -20.13
N TYR A 170 11.66 4.38 -21.08
CA TYR A 170 12.71 4.85 -22.02
C TYR A 170 13.77 5.69 -21.31
N ALA A 171 13.37 6.59 -20.42
CA ALA A 171 14.28 7.48 -19.72
C ALA A 171 15.31 6.75 -18.86
N CYS A 172 14.99 5.57 -18.33
CA CYS A 172 15.96 4.73 -17.63
C CYS A 172 17.18 4.33 -18.49
N PHE A 173 17.03 4.32 -19.82
CA PHE A 173 18.11 3.97 -20.76
C PHE A 173 18.67 5.18 -21.50
N GLU A 174 17.84 6.16 -21.83
CA GLU A 174 18.19 7.30 -22.65
C GLU A 174 18.61 8.52 -21.82
N GLN A 175 18.09 8.66 -20.60
CA GLN A 175 18.29 9.80 -19.69
C GLN A 175 18.44 9.33 -18.24
N PRO A 176 19.31 8.34 -17.90
CA PRO A 176 19.40 7.79 -16.54
C PRO A 176 19.74 8.84 -15.49
N GLU A 177 20.50 9.89 -15.86
CA GLU A 177 20.81 11.03 -14.98
C GLU A 177 19.57 11.82 -14.55
N LEU A 178 18.53 11.88 -15.40
CA LEU A 178 17.24 12.49 -15.03
C LEU A 178 16.55 11.69 -13.90
N ILE A 179 16.51 10.37 -14.04
CA ILE A 179 15.88 9.50 -13.03
C ILE A 179 16.66 9.55 -11.70
N HIS A 180 17.99 9.53 -11.79
CA HIS A 180 18.86 9.70 -10.61
C HIS A 180 18.64 11.03 -9.91
N ASP A 181 18.50 12.15 -10.64
CA ASP A 181 18.29 13.47 -10.05
C ASP A 181 16.89 13.59 -9.39
N ILE A 182 15.85 13.04 -10.03
CA ILE A 182 14.49 12.96 -9.45
C ILE A 182 14.53 12.21 -8.12
N LEU A 183 15.03 10.97 -8.13
CA LEU A 183 15.04 10.14 -6.93
C LEU A 183 15.98 10.65 -5.84
N SER A 184 17.10 11.30 -6.22
CA SER A 184 18.00 11.94 -5.26
C SER A 184 17.33 13.12 -4.55
N ALA A 185 16.59 13.96 -5.28
CA ALA A 185 15.86 15.09 -4.69
C ALA A 185 14.77 14.63 -3.72
N ILE A 186 14.03 13.58 -4.10
CA ILE A 186 13.01 12.96 -3.23
C ILE A 186 13.67 12.34 -1.99
N ALA A 187 14.75 11.59 -2.17
CA ALA A 187 15.48 10.94 -1.08
C ALA A 187 16.02 11.97 -0.07
N GLU A 188 16.60 13.07 -0.53
CA GLU A 188 17.11 14.11 0.34
C GLU A 188 16.01 14.73 1.21
N THR A 189 14.88 15.04 0.62
CA THR A 189 13.74 15.60 1.34
C THR A 189 13.12 14.58 2.29
N ALA A 190 12.92 13.33 1.86
CA ALA A 190 12.42 12.26 2.71
C ALA A 190 13.32 12.05 3.94
N VAL A 191 14.64 12.00 3.75
CA VAL A 191 15.62 11.89 4.85
C VAL A 191 15.49 13.07 5.82
N ARG A 192 15.44 14.32 5.34
CA ARG A 192 15.34 15.50 6.21
C ARG A 192 14.03 15.54 7.01
N VAL A 193 12.91 15.18 6.39
CA VAL A 193 11.60 15.11 7.06
C VAL A 193 11.60 13.99 8.10
N LEU A 194 12.01 12.79 7.70
CA LEU A 194 11.92 11.60 8.55
C LEU A 194 13.00 11.56 9.62
N ASP A 195 14.13 12.24 9.44
CA ASP A 195 15.12 12.49 10.49
C ASP A 195 14.47 13.27 11.65
N ARG A 196 13.74 14.35 11.37
CA ARG A 196 13.02 15.11 12.40
C ARG A 196 11.90 14.31 13.06
N VAL A 197 11.10 13.58 12.26
CA VAL A 197 10.01 12.76 12.80
C VAL A 197 10.57 11.70 13.73
N SER A 198 11.56 10.93 13.29
CA SER A 198 12.12 9.81 14.06
C SER A 198 13.02 10.24 15.21
N ALA A 199 13.47 11.50 15.25
CA ALA A 199 14.11 12.11 16.43
C ALA A 199 13.09 12.47 17.53
N ALA A 200 11.84 12.78 17.16
CA ALA A 200 10.80 13.14 18.12
C ALA A 200 10.04 11.92 18.66
N VAL A 201 9.80 10.91 17.84
CA VAL A 201 9.02 9.72 18.21
C VAL A 201 9.61 8.45 17.59
N GLN A 202 9.36 7.30 18.24
CA GLN A 202 9.67 5.99 17.68
C GLN A 202 8.74 5.73 16.50
N VAL A 203 9.29 5.69 15.28
CA VAL A 203 8.61 5.21 14.09
C VAL A 203 8.67 3.69 14.05
N ASP A 204 7.56 3.03 13.70
CA ASP A 204 7.47 1.58 13.60
C ASP A 204 7.56 1.07 12.18
N HIS A 205 6.98 1.85 11.26
CA HIS A 205 6.60 1.42 9.93
C HIS A 205 6.88 2.51 8.90
N LEU A 206 7.61 2.14 7.86
CA LEU A 206 7.75 2.90 6.63
C LEU A 206 6.83 2.28 5.58
N PHE A 207 5.98 3.10 5.00
CA PHE A 207 5.06 2.72 3.93
C PHE A 207 5.47 3.36 2.61
N VAL A 208 5.36 2.62 1.52
CA VAL A 208 5.54 3.13 0.16
C VAL A 208 4.51 2.51 -0.79
N HIS A 209 3.93 3.36 -1.65
CA HIS A 209 3.07 2.96 -2.75
C HIS A 209 3.89 2.95 -4.04
N GLU A 210 3.92 1.82 -4.77
CA GLU A 210 4.78 1.65 -5.94
C GLU A 210 4.05 1.42 -7.26
N ASP A 211 2.93 0.77 -7.26
CA ASP A 211 2.06 0.52 -8.44
C ASP A 211 2.83 0.34 -9.77
N MET A 212 3.78 -0.59 -9.79
CA MET A 212 4.72 -0.75 -10.90
C MET A 212 4.51 -2.02 -11.73
N ALA A 213 3.51 -2.81 -11.42
CA ALA A 213 3.30 -4.09 -12.10
C ALA A 213 1.88 -4.24 -12.62
N GLY A 214 1.77 -4.84 -13.79
CA GLY A 214 0.53 -5.38 -14.31
C GLY A 214 0.42 -6.89 -14.08
N LYS A 215 -0.64 -7.49 -14.60
CA LYS A 215 -0.88 -8.94 -14.50
C LYS A 215 0.27 -9.78 -15.08
N THR A 216 0.95 -9.29 -16.10
CA THR A 216 2.03 -10.01 -16.80
C THR A 216 3.40 -9.82 -16.18
N GLY A 217 3.55 -8.88 -15.23
CA GLY A 217 4.80 -8.58 -14.55
C GLY A 217 5.05 -7.08 -14.36
N PRO A 218 6.18 -6.74 -13.71
CA PRO A 218 6.55 -5.37 -13.44
C PRO A 218 7.09 -4.66 -14.68
N LEU A 219 6.93 -3.33 -14.71
CA LEU A 219 7.49 -2.46 -15.76
C LEU A 219 9.00 -2.23 -15.58
N PHE A 220 9.47 -2.19 -14.33
CA PHE A 220 10.90 -2.21 -14.02
C PHE A 220 11.36 -3.64 -13.73
N GLY A 221 12.49 -4.03 -14.32
CA GLY A 221 13.16 -5.29 -13.99
C GLY A 221 14.04 -5.17 -12.74
N PRO A 222 14.63 -6.28 -12.27
CA PRO A 222 15.51 -6.28 -11.10
C PRO A 222 16.71 -5.31 -11.21
N ASN A 223 17.23 -5.10 -12.41
CA ASN A 223 18.36 -4.18 -12.64
C ASN A 223 17.94 -2.72 -12.42
N GLN A 224 16.77 -2.31 -12.92
CA GLN A 224 16.26 -0.94 -12.73
C GLN A 224 15.91 -0.70 -11.24
N VAL A 225 15.33 -1.69 -10.56
CA VAL A 225 15.13 -1.60 -9.12
C VAL A 225 16.45 -1.43 -8.37
N ALA A 226 17.48 -2.21 -8.73
CA ALA A 226 18.80 -2.13 -8.08
C ALA A 226 19.52 -0.81 -8.36
N GLU A 227 19.40 -0.28 -9.59
CA GLU A 227 20.09 0.94 -10.02
C GLU A 227 19.42 2.21 -9.48
N PHE A 228 18.09 2.32 -9.62
CA PHE A 228 17.36 3.56 -9.36
C PHE A 228 16.67 3.57 -8.00
N ILE A 229 15.92 2.51 -7.66
CA ILE A 229 15.05 2.49 -6.48
C ILE A 229 15.82 2.16 -5.19
N LYS A 230 16.65 1.12 -5.23
CA LYS A 230 17.40 0.65 -4.07
C LYS A 230 18.24 1.73 -3.38
N PRO A 231 19.02 2.60 -4.08
CA PRO A 231 19.78 3.67 -3.43
C PRO A 231 18.90 4.63 -2.64
N TYR A 232 17.73 4.99 -3.18
CA TYR A 232 16.74 5.83 -2.53
C TYR A 232 16.16 5.15 -1.29
N TYR A 233 15.64 3.93 -1.44
CA TYR A 233 15.00 3.20 -0.35
C TYR A 233 15.96 2.91 0.80
N ARG A 234 17.18 2.45 0.49
CA ARG A 234 18.21 2.16 1.50
C ARG A 234 18.56 3.41 2.31
N ARG A 235 18.72 4.56 1.63
CA ARG A 235 19.06 5.82 2.32
C ARG A 235 18.01 6.22 3.35
N VAL A 236 16.72 6.01 3.07
CA VAL A 236 15.63 6.32 3.99
C VAL A 236 15.44 5.22 5.03
N TRP A 237 15.44 3.96 4.58
CA TRP A 237 15.20 2.83 5.47
C TRP A 237 16.31 2.65 6.51
N ASP A 238 17.56 2.82 6.12
CA ASP A 238 18.69 2.68 7.04
C ASP A 238 18.62 3.69 8.18
N LEU A 239 18.26 4.96 7.88
CA LEU A 239 18.01 5.98 8.89
C LEU A 239 16.93 5.54 9.89
N LEU A 240 15.79 5.06 9.39
CA LEU A 240 14.67 4.70 10.25
C LEU A 240 14.93 3.40 11.02
N ALA A 241 15.58 2.41 10.40
CA ALA A 241 15.94 1.14 11.03
C ALA A 241 16.97 1.32 12.15
N GLU A 242 17.98 2.18 11.96
CA GLU A 242 18.93 2.56 13.00
C GLU A 242 18.23 3.19 14.22
N ARG A 243 17.08 3.83 14.02
CA ARG A 243 16.23 4.40 15.07
C ARG A 243 15.10 3.48 15.53
N GLY A 244 15.12 2.22 15.10
CA GLY A 244 14.26 1.17 15.62
C GLY A 244 12.98 0.92 14.83
N ALA A 245 12.80 1.47 13.63
CA ALA A 245 11.72 1.06 12.72
C ALA A 245 11.91 -0.41 12.31
N GLN A 246 10.81 -1.15 12.17
CA GLN A 246 10.86 -2.60 12.03
C GLN A 246 10.19 -3.12 10.76
N LEU A 247 9.23 -2.37 10.20
CA LEU A 247 8.51 -2.75 9.00
C LEU A 247 8.72 -1.72 7.91
N PHE A 248 9.14 -2.19 6.75
CA PHE A 248 9.14 -1.42 5.50
C PHE A 248 8.20 -2.12 4.53
N ASN A 249 7.00 -1.57 4.39
CA ASN A 249 5.91 -2.16 3.63
C ASN A 249 5.76 -1.49 2.27
N GLN A 250 5.76 -2.30 1.23
CA GLN A 250 5.48 -1.87 -0.13
C GLN A 250 4.05 -2.26 -0.52
N ASP A 251 3.33 -1.29 -1.04
CA ASP A 251 2.06 -1.44 -1.74
C ASP A 251 2.32 -1.46 -3.24
N SER A 252 1.95 -2.53 -3.92
CA SER A 252 1.96 -2.60 -5.39
C SER A 252 1.01 -3.67 -5.86
N ASP A 253 0.10 -3.27 -6.72
CA ASP A 253 -0.74 -4.18 -7.48
C ASP A 253 0.09 -4.98 -8.50
N GLY A 254 -0.52 -6.00 -9.08
CA GLY A 254 0.07 -6.78 -10.15
C GLY A 254 1.07 -7.85 -9.71
N ASN A 255 1.76 -8.43 -10.70
CA ASN A 255 2.71 -9.51 -10.49
C ASN A 255 4.11 -9.00 -10.14
N MET A 256 4.41 -8.89 -8.86
CA MET A 256 5.70 -8.45 -8.33
C MET A 256 6.73 -9.58 -8.20
N ASN A 257 6.36 -10.85 -8.43
CA ASN A 257 7.26 -12.00 -8.25
C ASN A 257 8.66 -11.84 -8.89
N PRO A 258 8.82 -11.27 -10.12
CA PRO A 258 10.13 -11.14 -10.76
C PRO A 258 11.09 -10.18 -10.04
N VAL A 259 10.58 -9.25 -9.24
CA VAL A 259 11.38 -8.18 -8.61
C VAL A 259 11.43 -8.24 -7.09
N LEU A 260 10.73 -9.19 -6.45
CA LEU A 260 10.70 -9.28 -4.99
C LEU A 260 12.10 -9.42 -4.36
N ASP A 261 13.02 -10.18 -4.97
CA ASP A 261 14.39 -10.32 -4.47
C ASP A 261 15.14 -8.97 -4.48
N ALA A 262 14.95 -8.15 -5.52
CA ALA A 262 15.57 -6.82 -5.62
C ALA A 262 14.97 -5.84 -4.59
N PHE A 263 13.66 -5.92 -4.31
CA PHE A 263 13.03 -5.11 -3.28
C PHE A 263 13.42 -5.54 -1.85
N LEU A 264 13.57 -6.83 -1.59
CA LEU A 264 14.15 -7.30 -0.33
C LEU A 264 15.56 -6.72 -0.11
N ASP A 265 16.39 -6.69 -1.17
CA ASP A 265 17.72 -6.06 -1.14
C ASP A 265 17.65 -4.53 -0.94
N ALA A 266 16.56 -3.90 -1.37
CA ALA A 266 16.29 -2.48 -1.14
C ALA A 266 15.80 -2.18 0.29
N GLY A 267 15.47 -3.22 1.09
CA GLY A 267 15.08 -3.08 2.49
C GLY A 267 13.61 -3.42 2.78
N ILE A 268 12.78 -3.64 1.76
CA ILE A 268 11.39 -4.08 1.92
C ILE A 268 11.36 -5.41 2.68
N ASN A 269 10.52 -5.49 3.71
CA ASN A 269 10.29 -6.72 4.49
C ASN A 269 8.82 -7.04 4.72
N CYS A 270 7.92 -6.24 4.12
CA CYS A 270 6.48 -6.45 4.11
C CYS A 270 5.91 -6.03 2.76
N ILE A 271 4.94 -6.77 2.22
CA ILE A 271 4.26 -6.43 0.97
C ILE A 271 2.75 -6.57 1.10
N HIS A 272 2.03 -5.75 0.34
CA HIS A 272 0.60 -5.88 0.07
C HIS A 272 0.24 -5.31 -1.32
N PRO A 273 -0.94 -5.61 -1.86
CA PRO A 273 -1.99 -6.48 -1.31
C PRO A 273 -1.84 -7.96 -1.67
N CYS A 274 -0.79 -8.36 -2.40
CA CYS A 274 -0.55 -9.72 -2.88
C CYS A 274 -1.69 -10.24 -3.77
N GLU A 275 -1.89 -9.64 -4.93
CA GLU A 275 -3.03 -9.87 -5.84
C GLU A 275 -3.00 -11.26 -6.49
N PRO A 276 -3.90 -12.21 -6.12
CA PRO A 276 -3.90 -13.57 -6.67
C PRO A 276 -4.23 -13.60 -8.17
N ALA A 277 -5.08 -12.68 -8.64
CA ALA A 277 -5.45 -12.57 -10.05
C ALA A 277 -4.24 -12.24 -10.95
N ALA A 278 -3.19 -11.67 -10.37
CA ALA A 278 -1.92 -11.40 -11.02
C ALA A 278 -0.84 -12.46 -10.72
N GLY A 279 -1.17 -13.53 -10.00
CA GLY A 279 -0.24 -14.61 -9.68
C GLY A 279 0.56 -14.43 -8.39
N MET A 280 0.16 -13.48 -7.52
CA MET A 280 0.76 -13.29 -6.20
C MET A 280 0.13 -14.25 -5.18
N ASP A 281 0.53 -15.53 -5.25
CA ASP A 281 0.07 -16.54 -4.30
C ASP A 281 0.86 -16.46 -2.99
N ILE A 282 0.20 -16.06 -1.91
CA ILE A 282 0.83 -15.90 -0.58
C ILE A 282 1.40 -17.22 -0.04
N VAL A 283 0.85 -18.38 -0.41
CA VAL A 283 1.37 -19.69 0.01
C VAL A 283 2.72 -19.98 -0.67
N ALA A 284 2.80 -19.74 -1.98
CA ALA A 284 4.05 -19.91 -2.74
C ALA A 284 5.10 -18.86 -2.33
N ILE A 285 4.68 -17.60 -2.13
CA ILE A 285 5.56 -16.51 -1.64
C ILE A 285 6.12 -16.87 -0.26
N ARG A 286 5.29 -17.34 0.67
CA ARG A 286 5.72 -17.77 2.00
C ARG A 286 6.69 -18.96 1.92
N ALA A 287 6.44 -19.94 1.04
CA ALA A 287 7.34 -21.08 0.84
C ALA A 287 8.72 -20.63 0.33
N LYS A 288 8.77 -19.65 -0.59
CA LYS A 288 10.02 -19.12 -1.17
C LYS A 288 10.79 -18.24 -0.19
N TYR A 289 10.12 -17.27 0.44
CA TYR A 289 10.78 -16.22 1.21
C TYR A 289 10.83 -16.49 2.72
N GLY A 290 10.01 -17.39 3.23
CA GLY A 290 9.98 -17.79 4.64
C GLY A 290 9.75 -16.60 5.57
N ARG A 291 10.67 -16.42 6.52
CA ARG A 291 10.61 -15.35 7.52
C ARG A 291 11.24 -14.00 7.08
N ARG A 292 11.64 -13.88 5.83
CA ARG A 292 12.21 -12.63 5.29
C ARG A 292 11.14 -11.62 4.86
N LEU A 293 9.89 -12.07 4.67
CA LEU A 293 8.83 -11.27 4.08
C LEU A 293 7.51 -11.47 4.82
N ALA A 294 7.01 -10.40 5.44
CA ALA A 294 5.66 -10.33 5.96
C ALA A 294 4.66 -10.03 4.84
N LEU A 295 3.41 -10.44 5.03
CA LEU A 295 2.37 -10.36 3.98
C LEU A 295 1.12 -9.70 4.53
N ILE A 296 0.44 -8.90 3.70
CA ILE A 296 -0.87 -8.31 4.01
C ILE A 296 -1.80 -8.55 2.83
N GLY A 297 -3.05 -8.99 3.09
CA GLY A 297 -4.03 -9.29 2.05
C GLY A 297 -3.98 -10.73 1.57
N GLY A 298 -3.96 -10.93 0.26
CA GLY A 298 -3.69 -12.19 -0.43
C GLY A 298 -4.89 -13.13 -0.61
N ILE A 299 -6.10 -12.79 -0.16
CA ILE A 299 -7.33 -13.54 -0.45
C ILE A 299 -7.97 -12.95 -1.70
N ASP A 300 -8.28 -13.78 -2.69
CA ASP A 300 -8.85 -13.36 -3.98
C ASP A 300 -10.23 -12.71 -3.80
N LYS A 301 -10.31 -11.39 -4.02
CA LYS A 301 -11.57 -10.63 -3.99
C LYS A 301 -12.64 -11.18 -4.93
N HIS A 302 -12.21 -11.77 -6.05
CA HIS A 302 -13.14 -12.28 -7.07
C HIS A 302 -13.89 -13.55 -6.64
N VAL A 303 -13.37 -14.29 -5.68
CA VAL A 303 -14.05 -15.49 -5.15
C VAL A 303 -15.36 -15.14 -4.47
N LEU A 304 -15.50 -13.91 -3.93
CA LEU A 304 -16.72 -13.45 -3.26
C LEU A 304 -17.96 -13.42 -4.18
N ARG A 305 -17.77 -13.37 -5.49
CA ARG A 305 -18.85 -13.43 -6.49
C ARG A 305 -19.17 -14.84 -6.96
N ARG A 306 -18.50 -15.85 -6.37
CA ARG A 306 -18.67 -17.26 -6.71
C ARG A 306 -19.51 -18.00 -5.66
N SER A 307 -19.52 -19.33 -5.69
CA SER A 307 -20.21 -20.16 -4.73
C SER A 307 -19.53 -20.13 -3.34
N LYS A 308 -20.28 -20.43 -2.28
CA LYS A 308 -19.73 -20.58 -0.93
C LYS A 308 -18.68 -21.68 -0.84
N ASP A 309 -18.77 -22.73 -1.62
CA ASP A 309 -17.78 -23.81 -1.68
C ASP A 309 -16.44 -23.30 -2.26
N GLU A 310 -16.46 -22.44 -3.28
CA GLU A 310 -15.27 -21.82 -3.84
C GLU A 310 -14.65 -20.82 -2.85
N ILE A 311 -15.47 -20.04 -2.14
CA ILE A 311 -15.00 -19.17 -1.06
C ILE A 311 -14.31 -20.00 0.03
N ALA A 312 -14.96 -21.09 0.47
CA ALA A 312 -14.39 -21.97 1.48
C ALA A 312 -13.07 -22.62 1.02
N ALA A 313 -12.99 -23.06 -0.24
CA ALA A 313 -11.78 -23.66 -0.81
C ALA A 313 -10.61 -22.67 -0.85
N GLU A 314 -10.85 -21.41 -1.23
CA GLU A 314 -9.84 -20.34 -1.22
C GLU A 314 -9.31 -20.11 0.20
N LEU A 315 -10.20 -20.03 1.19
CA LEU A 315 -9.83 -19.80 2.58
C LEU A 315 -9.08 -21.00 3.19
N GLU A 316 -9.52 -22.23 2.91
CA GLU A 316 -8.86 -23.47 3.38
C GLU A 316 -7.47 -23.67 2.75
N TYR A 317 -7.25 -23.16 1.54
CA TYR A 317 -5.93 -23.19 0.91
C TYR A 317 -4.95 -22.21 1.57
N LYS A 318 -5.39 -20.98 1.86
CA LYS A 318 -4.50 -19.88 2.26
C LYS A 318 -4.34 -19.74 3.77
N ILE A 319 -5.43 -19.85 4.53
CA ILE A 319 -5.39 -19.52 5.97
C ILE A 319 -4.50 -20.47 6.78
N PRO A 320 -4.60 -21.81 6.67
CA PRO A 320 -3.83 -22.71 7.53
C PRO A 320 -2.31 -22.51 7.45
N PRO A 321 -1.67 -22.42 6.26
CA PRO A 321 -0.23 -22.19 6.19
C PRO A 321 0.18 -20.79 6.68
N MET A 322 -0.67 -19.76 6.53
CA MET A 322 -0.39 -18.42 7.05
C MET A 322 -0.51 -18.35 8.57
N VAL A 323 -1.50 -19.01 9.15
CA VAL A 323 -1.61 -19.12 10.63
C VAL A 323 -0.42 -19.87 11.21
N ALA A 324 0.01 -20.95 10.57
CA ALA A 324 1.15 -21.74 11.03
C ALA A 324 2.48 -20.98 10.96
N SER A 325 2.71 -20.20 9.92
CA SER A 325 3.95 -19.44 9.73
C SER A 325 3.99 -18.10 10.43
N GLY A 326 2.85 -17.49 10.73
CA GLY A 326 2.74 -16.12 11.26
C GLY A 326 3.07 -15.03 10.23
N ALA A 327 3.14 -13.80 10.69
CA ALA A 327 3.47 -12.59 9.92
C ALA A 327 2.67 -12.46 8.61
N CYS A 328 1.37 -12.73 8.70
CA CYS A 328 0.42 -12.50 7.62
C CYS A 328 -0.86 -11.88 8.19
N MET A 329 -1.12 -10.61 7.87
CA MET A 329 -2.40 -9.99 8.13
C MET A 329 -3.34 -10.32 6.97
N LEU A 330 -4.17 -11.33 7.17
CA LEU A 330 -5.09 -11.85 6.15
C LEU A 330 -6.19 -10.83 5.82
N GLY A 331 -6.61 -10.80 4.59
CA GLY A 331 -7.69 -9.96 4.06
C GLY A 331 -7.83 -10.13 2.57
N LEU A 332 -8.83 -9.48 1.98
CA LEU A 332 -8.93 -9.41 0.54
C LEU A 332 -7.71 -8.69 -0.06
N ASP A 333 -7.34 -9.08 -1.26
CA ASP A 333 -6.26 -8.44 -2.00
C ASP A 333 -6.57 -7.00 -2.44
N HIS A 334 -7.86 -6.63 -2.55
CA HIS A 334 -8.25 -5.30 -3.00
C HIS A 334 -9.70 -4.99 -2.56
N LEU A 335 -10.27 -3.83 -3.02
CA LEU A 335 -11.66 -3.42 -2.79
C LEU A 335 -12.64 -4.58 -3.00
N ILE A 336 -13.64 -4.69 -2.14
CA ILE A 336 -14.74 -5.65 -2.30
C ILE A 336 -15.47 -5.31 -3.60
N PRO A 337 -15.46 -6.19 -4.61
CA PRO A 337 -15.94 -5.84 -5.93
C PRO A 337 -17.47 -5.73 -6.00
N ASN A 338 -17.97 -4.84 -6.88
CA ASN A 338 -19.38 -4.79 -7.23
C ASN A 338 -19.88 -6.17 -7.67
N GLY A 339 -21.15 -6.46 -7.44
CA GLY A 339 -21.75 -7.77 -7.70
C GLY A 339 -21.40 -8.85 -6.64
N THR A 340 -20.74 -8.48 -5.53
CA THR A 340 -20.56 -9.37 -4.39
C THR A 340 -21.87 -9.48 -3.61
N PRO A 341 -22.51 -10.69 -3.52
CA PRO A 341 -23.69 -10.85 -2.68
C PRO A 341 -23.35 -10.59 -1.22
N LEU A 342 -24.23 -9.85 -0.51
CA LEU A 342 -24.05 -9.57 0.92
C LEU A 342 -23.91 -10.86 1.74
N GLU A 343 -24.70 -11.88 1.40
CA GLU A 343 -24.61 -13.19 2.09
C GLU A 343 -23.29 -13.93 1.86
N ASN A 344 -22.62 -13.71 0.72
CA ASN A 344 -21.32 -14.27 0.46
C ASN A 344 -20.23 -13.54 1.27
N TYR A 345 -20.35 -12.22 1.43
CA TYR A 345 -19.43 -11.48 2.29
C TYR A 345 -19.57 -11.86 3.77
N ARG A 346 -20.80 -12.01 4.27
CA ARG A 346 -21.08 -12.56 5.61
C ARG A 346 -20.45 -13.96 5.79
N PHE A 347 -20.68 -14.85 4.83
CA PHE A 347 -20.11 -16.20 4.83
C PHE A 347 -18.57 -16.17 4.81
N TYR A 348 -17.96 -15.30 4.00
CA TYR A 348 -16.52 -15.12 3.94
C TYR A 348 -15.93 -14.76 5.32
N ILE A 349 -16.48 -13.77 5.99
CA ILE A 349 -16.04 -13.36 7.32
C ILE A 349 -16.17 -14.50 8.35
N ASP A 350 -17.35 -15.14 8.41
CA ASP A 350 -17.61 -16.21 9.38
C ASP A 350 -16.69 -17.40 9.12
N LYS A 351 -16.54 -17.81 7.85
CA LYS A 351 -15.69 -18.95 7.47
C LYS A 351 -14.21 -18.67 7.68
N ALA A 352 -13.74 -17.46 7.39
CA ALA A 352 -12.37 -17.07 7.69
C ALA A 352 -12.07 -17.18 9.19
N TRP A 353 -12.96 -16.67 10.05
CA TRP A 353 -12.80 -16.79 11.50
C TRP A 353 -12.89 -18.22 12.02
N GLU A 354 -13.76 -19.05 11.45
CA GLU A 354 -13.85 -20.48 11.77
C GLU A 354 -12.50 -21.16 11.54
N ILE A 355 -11.92 -20.99 10.34
CA ILE A 355 -10.65 -21.62 9.96
C ILE A 355 -9.50 -21.08 10.81
N MET A 356 -9.40 -19.75 10.95
CA MET A 356 -8.35 -19.13 11.76
C MET A 356 -8.37 -19.58 13.20
N SER A 357 -9.57 -19.67 13.80
CA SER A 357 -9.72 -20.14 15.19
C SER A 357 -9.35 -21.61 15.34
N ARG A 358 -9.83 -22.46 14.45
CA ARG A 358 -9.48 -23.90 14.40
C ARG A 358 -7.95 -24.10 14.32
N GLU A 359 -7.28 -23.38 13.43
CA GLU A 359 -5.84 -23.53 13.26
C GLU A 359 -5.06 -22.94 14.43
N ALA A 360 -5.50 -21.79 14.98
CA ALA A 360 -4.88 -21.19 16.15
C ALA A 360 -4.97 -22.12 17.38
N ASP A 361 -6.15 -22.71 17.63
CA ASP A 361 -6.37 -23.65 18.72
C ASP A 361 -5.54 -24.94 18.54
N ARG A 362 -5.48 -25.48 17.31
CA ARG A 362 -4.63 -26.63 16.96
C ARG A 362 -3.15 -26.38 17.25
N LEU A 363 -2.67 -25.15 17.09
CA LEU A 363 -1.27 -24.73 17.29
C LEU A 363 -1.01 -24.17 18.70
N GLY A 364 -2.03 -24.05 19.56
CA GLY A 364 -1.91 -23.47 20.90
C GLY A 364 -1.54 -21.99 20.88
N LEU A 365 -2.00 -21.23 19.88
CA LEU A 365 -1.71 -19.80 19.75
C LEU A 365 -2.65 -18.96 20.64
N GLU A 366 -2.07 -18.05 21.42
CA GLU A 366 -2.77 -17.12 22.30
C GLU A 366 -3.05 -15.75 21.62
#